data_8f35fe71e3a692b9671f9d7b8016760c
#
_entry.id   8f35fe71e3a692b9671f9d7b8016760c
#
_cell.length_a   1.000
_cell.length_b   1.000
_cell.length_c   1.000
_cell.angle_alpha   90.00
_cell.angle_beta   90.00
_cell.angle_gamma   90.00
#
_symmetry.space_group_name_H-M   'P 1'
#
loop_
_entity.id
_entity.type
_entity.pdbx_description
1 polymer ?
#
loop_
_entity_poly.entity_id
_entity_poly.type
_entity_poly.pdbx_seq_one_letter_code
_entity_poly.pdbx_strand_id
1 'polypeptide(L)'
;AIRRQRQMCIRDRLKVLGQQIEVPVYCELDSKDPVQIALNAIQEAKAKGYDLVIVDTAGRLAVDEQMMNEIEAIKNAINPDETLFVVDSMTGQDAVNTAREFNERLDFNGVVLTKLDGDTRGGAALSIRTVVNKPIKFVGTGEKLDAIDQFHPARMADRILGMGDIVSLVERAQEQYDEEE
;
A
#
# COMPACT_ATOMS: atom_id res chain seq x y z
N ALA A 1 -21.66 -2.97 21.15
CA ALA A 1 -21.56 -4.19 20.32
C ALA A 1 -21.00 -3.91 18.92
N ILE A 2 -21.44 -2.85 18.25
CA ILE A 2 -21.03 -2.49 16.87
C ILE A 2 -19.55 -2.06 16.78
N ARG A 3 -18.97 -1.43 17.79
CA ARG A 3 -17.55 -1.04 17.80
C ARG A 3 -16.59 -2.23 17.92
N ARG A 4 -16.95 -3.30 18.64
CA ARG A 4 -16.15 -4.52 18.73
C ARG A 4 -16.12 -5.32 17.43
N GLN A 5 -17.22 -5.34 16.69
CA GLN A 5 -17.28 -6.03 15.39
C GLN A 5 -16.39 -5.37 14.32
N ARG A 6 -16.26 -4.02 14.28
CA ARG A 6 -15.40 -3.35 13.29
C ARG A 6 -13.90 -3.60 13.52
N GLN A 7 -13.43 -3.68 14.76
CA GLN A 7 -12.02 -3.99 15.03
C GLN A 7 -11.67 -5.46 14.76
N MET A 8 -12.58 -6.38 14.96
CA MET A 8 -12.38 -7.78 14.54
C MET A 8 -12.32 -7.93 13.02
N CYS A 9 -13.11 -7.19 12.26
CA CYS A 9 -13.13 -7.26 10.80
C CYS A 9 -11.79 -6.95 10.11
N ILE A 10 -10.96 -6.05 10.62
CA ILE A 10 -9.70 -5.68 9.94
C ILE A 10 -8.65 -6.80 10.05
N ARG A 11 -8.46 -7.36 11.24
CA ARG A 11 -7.52 -8.48 11.46
C ARG A 11 -7.99 -9.77 10.77
N ASP A 12 -9.30 -10.04 10.82
CA ASP A 12 -9.88 -11.19 10.16
C ASP A 12 -9.79 -11.06 8.63
N ARG A 13 -9.91 -9.83 8.09
CA ARG A 13 -9.74 -9.57 6.66
C ARG A 13 -8.33 -9.90 6.18
N LEU A 14 -7.29 -9.50 6.89
CA LEU A 14 -5.91 -9.81 6.51
C LEU A 14 -5.67 -11.33 6.53
N LYS A 15 -6.19 -12.04 7.54
CA LYS A 15 -6.13 -13.51 7.60
C LYS A 15 -6.84 -14.18 6.45
N VAL A 16 -8.04 -13.72 6.11
CA VAL A 16 -8.81 -14.25 4.97
C VAL A 16 -8.06 -14.04 3.66
N LEU A 17 -7.51 -12.83 3.44
CA LEU A 17 -6.70 -12.53 2.25
C LEU A 17 -5.45 -13.40 2.19
N GLY A 18 -4.73 -13.54 3.31
CA GLY A 18 -3.56 -14.43 3.38
C GLY A 18 -3.89 -15.88 3.05
N GLN A 19 -5.04 -16.38 3.54
CA GLN A 19 -5.51 -17.73 3.19
C GLN A 19 -5.84 -17.89 1.70
N GLN A 20 -6.41 -16.85 1.07
CA GLN A 20 -6.75 -16.90 -0.36
C GLN A 20 -5.52 -16.98 -1.27
N ILE A 21 -4.40 -16.37 -0.86
CA ILE A 21 -3.15 -16.37 -1.62
C ILE A 21 -2.09 -17.30 -1.04
N GLU A 22 -2.48 -18.17 -0.08
CA GLU A 22 -1.60 -19.13 0.60
C GLU A 22 -0.38 -18.48 1.27
N VAL A 23 -0.51 -17.22 1.71
CA VAL A 23 0.52 -16.49 2.45
C VAL A 23 0.19 -16.51 3.95
N PRO A 24 1.10 -16.95 4.80
CA PRO A 24 0.88 -16.97 6.24
C PRO A 24 0.81 -15.57 6.82
N VAL A 25 -0.15 -15.35 7.73
CA VAL A 25 -0.33 -14.09 8.44
C VAL A 25 0.04 -14.27 9.90
N TYR A 26 1.03 -13.51 10.36
CA TYR A 26 1.41 -13.45 11.76
C TYR A 26 0.61 -12.38 12.50
N CYS A 27 0.09 -12.70 13.67
CA CYS A 27 -0.54 -11.75 14.56
C CYS A 27 -0.53 -12.24 16.00
N GLU A 28 -0.33 -11.33 16.95
CA GLU A 28 -0.47 -11.57 18.38
C GLU A 28 -1.75 -10.90 18.92
N LEU A 29 -2.56 -11.65 19.65
CA LEU A 29 -3.83 -11.15 20.19
C LEU A 29 -3.66 -10.52 21.58
N ASP A 30 -2.69 -10.99 22.34
CA ASP A 30 -2.49 -10.64 23.74
C ASP A 30 -1.46 -9.51 23.93
N SER A 31 -0.61 -9.29 22.94
CA SER A 31 0.38 -8.20 22.96
C SER A 31 -0.23 -6.87 22.53
N LYS A 32 0.14 -5.80 23.24
CA LYS A 32 -0.22 -4.41 22.91
C LYS A 32 0.97 -3.62 22.41
N ASP A 33 2.15 -4.22 22.34
CA ASP A 33 3.37 -3.60 21.86
C ASP A 33 3.59 -3.92 20.37
N PRO A 34 3.30 -3.00 19.46
CA PRO A 34 3.41 -3.24 18.03
C PRO A 34 4.85 -3.41 17.57
N VAL A 35 5.82 -2.82 18.25
CA VAL A 35 7.25 -2.98 17.96
C VAL A 35 7.67 -4.42 18.24
N GLN A 36 7.29 -4.96 19.40
CA GLN A 36 7.62 -6.33 19.77
C GLN A 36 6.96 -7.34 18.83
N ILE A 37 5.70 -7.09 18.44
CA ILE A 37 4.99 -7.94 17.46
C ILE A 37 5.73 -7.99 16.12
N ALA A 38 6.18 -6.83 15.62
CA ALA A 38 6.93 -6.76 14.37
C ALA A 38 8.26 -7.50 14.43
N LEU A 39 9.00 -7.36 15.53
CA LEU A 39 10.27 -8.08 15.76
C LEU A 39 10.06 -9.60 15.84
N ASN A 40 9.03 -10.04 16.57
CA ASN A 40 8.70 -11.46 16.67
C ASN A 40 8.29 -12.04 15.31
N ALA A 41 7.50 -11.30 14.53
CA ALA A 41 7.12 -11.71 13.18
C ALA A 41 8.32 -11.92 12.27
N ILE A 42 9.29 -10.99 12.29
CA ILE A 42 10.52 -11.10 11.50
C ILE A 42 11.38 -12.29 11.96
N GLN A 43 11.48 -12.50 13.27
CA GLN A 43 12.20 -13.63 13.81
C GLN A 43 11.58 -14.97 13.39
N GLU A 44 10.25 -15.07 13.44
CA GLU A 44 9.53 -16.26 12.99
C GLU A 44 9.69 -16.48 11.48
N ALA A 45 9.61 -15.42 10.67
CA ALA A 45 9.81 -15.48 9.24
C ALA A 45 11.22 -16.00 8.87
N LYS A 46 12.25 -15.50 9.54
CA LYS A 46 13.63 -15.99 9.37
C LYS A 46 13.78 -17.46 9.76
N ALA A 47 13.15 -17.87 10.86
CA ALA A 47 13.21 -19.27 11.31
C ALA A 47 12.51 -20.23 10.34
N LYS A 48 11.48 -19.74 9.62
CA LYS A 48 10.73 -20.51 8.62
C LYS A 48 11.31 -20.40 7.21
N GLY A 49 12.33 -19.57 6.99
CA GLY A 49 13.00 -19.38 5.69
C GLY A 49 12.20 -18.57 4.69
N TYR A 50 11.39 -17.60 5.16
CA TYR A 50 10.69 -16.67 4.26
C TYR A 50 11.63 -15.57 3.78
N ASP A 51 11.59 -15.28 2.49
CA ASP A 51 12.43 -14.26 1.85
C ASP A 51 11.87 -12.84 1.96
N LEU A 52 10.55 -12.71 2.18
CA LEU A 52 9.85 -11.42 2.25
C LEU A 52 8.92 -11.37 3.46
N VAL A 53 8.95 -10.24 4.16
CA VAL A 53 8.02 -9.91 5.25
C VAL A 53 7.37 -8.57 4.95
N ILE A 54 6.05 -8.53 4.93
CA ILE A 54 5.27 -7.29 4.81
C ILE A 54 4.69 -6.97 6.18
N VAL A 55 5.05 -5.80 6.72
CA VAL A 55 4.52 -5.30 7.99
C VAL A 55 3.44 -4.27 7.69
N ASP A 56 2.18 -4.64 7.94
CA ASP A 56 1.03 -3.74 7.81
C ASP A 56 0.84 -2.95 9.12
N THR A 57 0.75 -1.64 9.00
CA THR A 57 0.59 -0.72 10.14
C THR A 57 -0.79 -0.09 10.15
N ALA A 58 -1.21 0.41 11.31
CA ALA A 58 -2.47 1.13 11.42
C ALA A 58 -2.48 2.38 10.52
N GLY A 59 -3.52 2.52 9.70
CA GLY A 59 -3.76 3.73 8.89
C GLY A 59 -4.93 4.54 9.45
N ARG A 60 -4.78 5.87 9.46
CA ARG A 60 -5.86 6.81 9.78
C ARG A 60 -5.86 7.98 8.79
N LEU A 61 -7.02 8.59 8.60
CA LEU A 61 -7.18 9.75 7.72
C LEU A 61 -6.59 11.04 8.31
N ALA A 62 -6.44 11.11 9.62
CA ALA A 62 -5.81 12.24 10.31
C ALA A 62 -4.47 11.79 10.91
N VAL A 63 -3.48 12.64 10.75
CA VAL A 63 -2.17 12.42 11.37
C VAL A 63 -2.32 12.60 12.88
N ASP A 64 -2.09 11.51 13.59
CA ASP A 64 -2.14 11.44 15.05
C ASP A 64 -0.71 11.25 15.55
N GLU A 65 -0.23 12.13 16.41
CA GLU A 65 1.12 12.10 16.96
C GLU A 65 1.46 10.75 17.61
N GLN A 66 0.51 10.15 18.31
CA GLN A 66 0.74 8.85 18.95
C GLN A 66 0.97 7.75 17.89
N MET A 67 0.17 7.75 16.83
CA MET A 67 0.31 6.81 15.73
C MET A 67 1.62 7.02 14.97
N MET A 68 2.02 8.27 14.73
CA MET A 68 3.28 8.56 14.04
C MET A 68 4.48 8.09 14.85
N ASN A 69 4.49 8.32 16.15
CA ASN A 69 5.54 7.83 17.05
C ASN A 69 5.60 6.31 17.08
N GLU A 70 4.45 5.62 17.03
CA GLU A 70 4.37 4.17 16.96
C GLU A 70 4.98 3.62 15.65
N ILE A 71 4.60 4.19 14.51
CA ILE A 71 5.12 3.76 13.20
C ILE A 71 6.63 4.04 13.10
N GLU A 72 7.07 5.19 13.60
CA GLU A 72 8.50 5.54 13.65
C GLU A 72 9.29 4.57 14.54
N ALA A 73 8.75 4.21 15.69
CA ALA A 73 9.36 3.22 16.58
C ALA A 73 9.45 1.84 15.92
N ILE A 74 8.40 1.39 15.22
CA ILE A 74 8.41 0.15 14.44
C ILE A 74 9.50 0.22 13.36
N LYS A 75 9.50 1.27 12.53
CA LYS A 75 10.48 1.45 11.46
C LYS A 75 11.91 1.38 11.97
N ASN A 76 12.21 2.10 13.05
CA ASN A 76 13.55 2.13 13.65
C ASN A 76 13.96 0.77 14.24
N ALA A 77 13.02 0.02 14.80
CA ALA A 77 13.30 -1.29 15.38
C ALA A 77 13.55 -2.37 14.34
N ILE A 78 12.78 -2.38 13.24
CA ILE A 78 12.88 -3.43 12.22
C ILE A 78 13.84 -3.07 11.09
N ASN A 79 14.18 -1.78 10.92
CA ASN A 79 15.02 -1.26 9.85
C ASN A 79 14.65 -1.86 8.48
N PRO A 80 13.48 -1.57 7.94
CA PRO A 80 12.97 -2.21 6.73
C PRO A 80 13.81 -1.81 5.51
N ASP A 81 13.97 -2.72 4.56
CA ASP A 81 14.60 -2.45 3.27
C ASP A 81 13.80 -1.42 2.48
N GLU A 82 12.48 -1.44 2.65
CA GLU A 82 11.56 -0.55 1.98
C GLU A 82 10.38 -0.13 2.86
N THR A 83 10.09 1.16 2.84
CA THR A 83 8.89 1.76 3.47
C THR A 83 8.01 2.33 2.39
N LEU A 84 6.80 1.83 2.24
CA LEU A 84 5.83 2.26 1.24
C LEU A 84 4.68 3.03 1.90
N PHE A 85 4.38 4.20 1.36
CA PHE A 85 3.23 4.99 1.74
C PHE A 85 2.04 4.68 0.83
N VAL A 86 0.97 4.15 1.41
CA VAL A 86 -0.25 3.79 0.66
C VAL A 86 -1.28 4.91 0.79
N VAL A 87 -1.74 5.42 -0.34
CA VAL A 87 -2.64 6.56 -0.39
C VAL A 87 -3.75 6.37 -1.41
N ASP A 88 -4.95 6.84 -1.07
CA ASP A 88 -6.11 6.85 -1.95
C ASP A 88 -6.03 8.03 -2.93
N SER A 89 -6.02 7.76 -4.22
CA SER A 89 -5.91 8.78 -5.28
C SER A 89 -7.12 9.73 -5.32
N MET A 90 -8.26 9.31 -4.76
CA MET A 90 -9.50 10.10 -4.77
C MET A 90 -9.58 11.13 -3.63
N THR A 91 -8.69 11.11 -2.65
CA THR A 91 -8.72 12.04 -1.51
C THR A 91 -8.18 13.43 -1.82
N GLY A 92 -7.70 13.66 -3.03
CA GLY A 92 -7.31 14.98 -3.51
C GLY A 92 -6.18 15.63 -2.69
N GLN A 93 -6.37 16.89 -2.27
CA GLN A 93 -5.33 17.66 -1.57
C GLN A 93 -4.98 17.08 -0.19
N ASP A 94 -5.91 16.41 0.48
CA ASP A 94 -5.65 15.77 1.78
C ASP A 94 -4.63 14.63 1.64
N ALA A 95 -4.66 13.90 0.52
CA ALA A 95 -3.63 12.90 0.22
C ALA A 95 -2.23 13.51 0.16
N VAL A 96 -2.11 14.68 -0.46
CA VAL A 96 -0.83 15.39 -0.63
C VAL A 96 -0.29 15.89 0.70
N ASN A 97 -1.16 16.48 1.53
CA ASN A 97 -0.79 16.98 2.86
C ASN A 97 -0.34 15.82 3.76
N THR A 98 -1.11 14.75 3.80
CA THR A 98 -0.77 13.55 4.57
C THR A 98 0.55 12.94 4.09
N ALA A 99 0.75 12.83 2.77
CA ALA A 99 2.01 12.32 2.20
C ALA A 99 3.23 13.16 2.62
N ARG A 100 3.08 14.48 2.68
CA ARG A 100 4.15 15.39 3.14
C ARG A 100 4.53 15.10 4.59
N GLU A 101 3.55 15.08 5.50
CA GLU A 101 3.78 14.85 6.93
C GLU A 101 4.42 13.48 7.19
N PHE A 102 3.93 12.43 6.51
CA PHE A 102 4.54 11.10 6.60
C PHE A 102 5.96 11.08 6.03
N ASN A 103 6.23 11.81 4.94
CA ASN A 103 7.57 11.87 4.36
C ASN A 103 8.57 12.59 5.28
N GLU A 104 8.16 13.68 5.91
CA GLU A 104 8.99 14.43 6.86
C GLU A 104 9.39 13.59 8.08
N ARG A 105 8.49 12.74 8.57
CA ARG A 105 8.71 11.91 9.77
C ARG A 105 9.38 10.57 9.45
N LEU A 106 8.93 9.91 8.40
CA LEU A 106 9.32 8.52 8.10
C LEU A 106 10.30 8.39 6.94
N ASP A 107 10.49 9.43 6.13
CA ASP A 107 11.33 9.35 4.93
C ASP A 107 11.10 8.04 4.15
N PHE A 108 9.88 7.83 3.69
CA PHE A 108 9.50 6.60 3.00
C PHE A 108 10.14 6.49 1.61
N ASN A 109 10.29 5.27 1.10
CA ASN A 109 11.03 4.99 -0.13
C ASN A 109 10.17 5.10 -1.40
N GLY A 110 8.85 4.92 -1.27
CA GLY A 110 7.94 4.94 -2.41
C GLY A 110 6.48 5.08 -2.02
N VAL A 111 5.66 5.31 -3.03
CA VAL A 111 4.22 5.51 -2.89
C VAL A 111 3.46 4.41 -3.64
N VAL A 112 2.38 3.94 -3.03
CA VAL A 112 1.37 3.09 -3.67
C VAL A 112 0.09 3.89 -3.78
N LEU A 113 -0.38 4.13 -5.00
CA LEU A 113 -1.65 4.80 -5.27
C LEU A 113 -2.76 3.78 -5.39
N THR A 114 -3.79 3.89 -4.57
CA THR A 114 -4.98 3.04 -4.65
C THR A 114 -6.14 3.76 -5.32
N LYS A 115 -7.15 3.01 -5.76
CA LYS A 115 -8.38 3.50 -6.41
C LYS A 115 -8.14 4.33 -7.66
N LEU A 116 -7.12 3.98 -8.43
CA LEU A 116 -6.81 4.69 -9.66
C LEU A 116 -7.90 4.51 -10.74
N ASP A 117 -8.70 3.45 -10.64
CA ASP A 117 -9.90 3.21 -11.44
C ASP A 117 -10.96 4.31 -11.30
N GLY A 118 -11.05 4.94 -10.12
CA GLY A 118 -11.93 6.10 -9.84
C GLY A 118 -11.32 7.46 -10.20
N ASP A 119 -10.00 7.57 -10.32
CA ASP A 119 -9.30 8.80 -10.70
C ASP A 119 -9.11 8.88 -12.21
N THR A 120 -10.08 9.47 -12.90
CA THR A 120 -10.11 9.54 -14.37
C THR A 120 -8.95 10.33 -14.98
N ARG A 121 -8.27 11.19 -14.23
CA ARG A 121 -7.20 12.07 -14.72
C ARG A 121 -5.83 11.87 -14.10
N GLY A 122 -5.71 11.06 -13.02
CA GLY A 122 -4.43 10.82 -12.35
C GLY A 122 -3.78 12.05 -11.71
N GLY A 123 -4.56 13.08 -11.37
CA GLY A 123 -4.04 14.35 -10.83
C GLY A 123 -3.35 14.17 -9.46
N ALA A 124 -3.81 13.22 -8.65
CA ALA A 124 -3.19 12.89 -7.37
C ALA A 124 -1.75 12.40 -7.53
N ALA A 125 -1.48 11.58 -8.56
CA ALA A 125 -0.15 11.07 -8.85
C ALA A 125 0.86 12.20 -9.08
N LEU A 126 0.51 13.19 -9.92
CA LEU A 126 1.34 14.33 -10.22
C LEU A 126 1.59 15.20 -8.98
N SER A 127 0.53 15.50 -8.22
CA SER A 127 0.61 16.32 -7.02
C SER A 127 1.48 15.68 -5.94
N ILE A 128 1.30 14.41 -5.65
CA ILE A 128 2.09 13.67 -4.67
C ILE A 128 3.56 13.60 -5.12
N ARG A 129 3.81 13.26 -6.38
CA ARG A 129 5.17 13.18 -6.92
C ARG A 129 5.92 14.53 -6.79
N THR A 130 5.23 15.63 -7.05
CA THR A 130 5.81 16.98 -6.98
C THR A 130 6.11 17.39 -5.53
N VAL A 131 5.21 17.09 -4.60
CA VAL A 131 5.32 17.56 -3.21
C VAL A 131 6.31 16.74 -2.40
N VAL A 132 6.26 15.40 -2.49
CA VAL A 132 7.13 14.53 -1.67
C VAL A 132 8.41 14.09 -2.37
N ASN A 133 8.50 14.30 -3.68
CA ASN A 133 9.65 13.89 -4.51
C ASN A 133 10.07 12.42 -4.35
N LYS A 134 9.11 11.54 -4.06
CA LYS A 134 9.33 10.09 -3.96
C LYS A 134 8.73 9.37 -5.16
N PRO A 135 9.29 8.25 -5.60
CA PRO A 135 8.74 7.49 -6.72
C PRO A 135 7.39 6.87 -6.35
N ILE A 136 6.46 6.89 -7.29
CA ILE A 136 5.30 6.02 -7.23
C ILE A 136 5.76 4.66 -7.76
N LYS A 137 5.52 3.59 -7.01
CA LYS A 137 5.98 2.24 -7.34
C LYS A 137 4.88 1.37 -7.87
N PHE A 138 3.72 1.41 -7.22
CA PHE A 138 2.58 0.58 -7.56
C PHE A 138 1.30 1.40 -7.63
N VAL A 139 0.34 0.87 -8.38
CA VAL A 139 -1.02 1.41 -8.51
C VAL A 139 -2.04 0.31 -8.32
N GLY A 140 -3.08 0.60 -7.53
CA GLY A 140 -4.25 -0.26 -7.40
C GLY A 140 -5.35 0.22 -8.34
N THR A 141 -5.81 -0.66 -9.19
CA THR A 141 -6.81 -0.40 -10.25
C THR A 141 -8.15 -1.07 -10.00
N GLY A 142 -8.33 -1.68 -8.82
CA GLY A 142 -9.57 -2.36 -8.45
C GLY A 142 -9.51 -2.98 -7.06
N GLU A 143 -10.53 -3.76 -6.72
CA GLU A 143 -10.68 -4.41 -5.41
C GLU A 143 -10.15 -5.84 -5.36
N LYS A 144 -9.84 -6.43 -6.51
CA LYS A 144 -9.31 -7.80 -6.58
C LYS A 144 -7.83 -7.84 -6.21
N LEU A 145 -7.35 -9.02 -5.81
CA LEU A 145 -5.95 -9.21 -5.41
C LEU A 145 -4.96 -9.06 -6.58
N ASP A 146 -5.42 -9.32 -7.80
CA ASP A 146 -4.68 -9.16 -9.05
C ASP A 146 -4.75 -7.73 -9.63
N ALA A 147 -5.57 -6.84 -9.03
CA ALA A 147 -5.74 -5.46 -9.47
C ALA A 147 -4.67 -4.52 -8.89
N ILE A 148 -3.41 -4.93 -8.92
CA ILE A 148 -2.24 -4.13 -8.58
C ILE A 148 -1.23 -4.21 -9.72
N ASP A 149 -0.82 -3.05 -10.21
CA ASP A 149 0.14 -2.93 -11.30
C ASP A 149 1.37 -2.12 -10.88
N GLN A 150 2.48 -2.33 -11.57
CA GLN A 150 3.63 -1.46 -11.47
C GLN A 150 3.31 -0.09 -12.06
N PHE A 151 3.81 0.97 -11.44
CA PHE A 151 3.59 2.32 -11.95
C PHE A 151 4.44 2.60 -13.20
N HIS A 152 3.78 2.98 -14.28
CA HIS A 152 4.41 3.37 -15.54
C HIS A 152 4.23 4.88 -15.80
N PRO A 153 5.28 5.70 -15.65
CA PRO A 153 5.18 7.17 -15.80
C PRO A 153 4.63 7.61 -17.16
N ALA A 154 5.04 6.96 -18.24
CA ALA A 154 4.58 7.30 -19.58
C ALA A 154 3.07 7.08 -19.75
N ARG A 155 2.55 5.93 -19.32
CA ARG A 155 1.11 5.62 -19.35
C ARG A 155 0.29 6.62 -18.50
N MET A 156 0.85 7.02 -17.35
CA MET A 156 0.19 8.02 -16.52
C MET A 156 0.17 9.40 -17.19
N ALA A 157 1.24 9.80 -17.86
CA ALA A 157 1.30 11.05 -18.63
C ALA A 157 0.25 11.05 -19.75
N ASP A 158 0.13 9.97 -20.51
CA ASP A 158 -0.86 9.82 -21.58
C ASP A 158 -2.29 9.91 -21.04
N ARG A 159 -2.54 9.29 -19.90
CA ARG A 159 -3.83 9.36 -19.19
C ARG A 159 -4.16 10.80 -18.74
N ILE A 160 -3.21 11.52 -18.16
CA ILE A 160 -3.37 12.92 -17.73
C ILE A 160 -3.67 13.84 -18.93
N LEU A 161 -3.00 13.59 -20.05
CA LEU A 161 -3.17 14.35 -21.30
C LEU A 161 -4.44 13.96 -22.07
N GLY A 162 -5.17 12.94 -21.65
CA GLY A 162 -6.38 12.46 -22.30
C GLY A 162 -6.12 11.72 -23.62
N MET A 163 -4.89 11.24 -23.83
CA MET A 163 -4.50 10.51 -25.06
C MET A 163 -4.97 9.05 -25.07
N GLY A 164 -5.56 8.58 -23.97
CA GLY A 164 -6.02 7.21 -23.81
C GLY A 164 -4.88 6.22 -23.55
N ASP A 165 -5.15 5.17 -22.80
CA ASP A 165 -4.18 4.10 -22.55
C ASP A 165 -4.33 2.97 -23.60
N ILE A 166 -3.90 3.29 -24.82
CA ILE A 166 -3.97 2.35 -25.96
C ILE A 166 -3.03 1.16 -25.72
N VAL A 167 -1.90 1.37 -25.03
CA VAL A 167 -0.90 0.33 -24.75
C VAL A 167 -1.47 -0.72 -23.82
N SER A 168 -2.10 -0.32 -22.72
CA SER A 168 -2.75 -1.25 -21.79
C SER A 168 -3.90 -2.02 -22.43
N LEU A 169 -4.61 -1.41 -23.37
CA LEU A 169 -5.67 -2.10 -24.11
C LEU A 169 -5.11 -3.21 -25.00
N VAL A 170 -4.01 -2.93 -25.69
CA VAL A 170 -3.34 -3.89 -26.57
C VAL A 170 -2.70 -5.02 -25.78
N GLU A 171 -2.02 -4.71 -24.66
CA GLU A 171 -1.42 -5.74 -23.80
C GLU A 171 -2.46 -6.69 -23.20
N ARG A 172 -3.56 -6.17 -22.66
CA ARG A 172 -4.66 -7.01 -22.15
C ARG A 172 -5.32 -7.85 -23.24
N ALA A 173 -5.41 -7.31 -24.45
CA ALA A 173 -5.92 -8.09 -25.56
C ALA A 173 -4.94 -9.21 -25.95
N GLN A 174 -3.63 -8.99 -25.89
CA GLN A 174 -2.63 -10.02 -26.16
C GLN A 174 -2.62 -11.12 -25.08
N GLU A 175 -2.68 -10.75 -23.80
CA GLU A 175 -2.77 -11.72 -22.69
C GLU A 175 -3.99 -12.63 -22.81
N GLN A 176 -5.16 -12.09 -23.21
CA GLN A 176 -6.36 -12.88 -23.41
C GLN A 176 -6.26 -13.83 -24.62
N TYR A 177 -5.48 -13.49 -25.62
CA TYR A 177 -5.26 -14.37 -26.79
C TYR A 177 -4.29 -15.51 -26.48
N ASP A 178 -3.28 -15.27 -25.63
CA ASP A 178 -2.29 -16.28 -25.23
C ASP A 178 -2.88 -17.31 -24.23
N GLU A 179 -3.98 -16.99 -23.52
CA GLU A 179 -4.68 -17.93 -22.64
C GLU A 179 -5.67 -18.86 -23.37
N GLU A 180 -6.03 -18.57 -24.62
CA GLU A 180 -6.95 -19.39 -25.44
C GLU A 180 -6.23 -20.37 -26.40
N GLU A 181 -4.89 -20.38 -26.47
CA GLU A 181 -4.09 -21.38 -27.16
C GLU A 181 -3.54 -22.46 -26.19
#